data_91fb1827bf01c8954612af821649a2c5
#
_entry.id   91fb1827bf01c8954612af821649a2c5
#
_cell.length_a   1.000
_cell.length_b   1.000
_cell.length_c   1.000
_cell.angle_alpha   90.00
_cell.angle_beta   90.00
_cell.angle_gamma   90.00
#
_symmetry.space_group_name_H-M   'P 1'
#
loop_
_entity.id
_entity.type
_entity.pdbx_description
1 polymer ?
#
loop_
_entity_poly.entity_id
_entity_poly.type
_entity_poly.pdbx_seq_one_letter_code
_entity_poly.pdbx_strand_id
1 'polypeptide(L)'
;FGPVKDYECACGKYKRIRYKGIVCDRCGVEVTEKKVRRERVGHINLVVPVAHIWYFRSLPNKIGYLLGIPSKKLDMIIYYERYIVINPGVATRPTGEALSKLELLTEEEYLDIVDTLPENNQYLDDSDPNKFVAKMGAEALLDLLHAINLDDLSYELRDSVSKETSKQRKTEAIKRL
;
A
#
# COMPACT_ATOMS: atom_id res chain seq x y z
N PHE A 1 29.48 -1.71 3.47
CA PHE A 1 29.13 -1.48 4.88
C PHE A 1 30.26 -1.86 5.87
N GLY A 2 31.35 -2.45 5.43
CA GLY A 2 32.48 -2.83 6.28
C GLY A 2 32.65 -4.35 6.50
N PRO A 3 33.69 -4.75 7.23
CA PRO A 3 34.07 -6.15 7.42
C PRO A 3 33.11 -6.89 8.36
N VAL A 4 33.05 -8.20 8.22
CA VAL A 4 32.25 -9.09 9.10
C VAL A 4 33.01 -9.42 10.38
N LYS A 5 34.36 -9.51 10.27
CA LYS A 5 35.27 -9.75 11.39
C LYS A 5 36.17 -8.54 11.60
N ASP A 6 36.57 -8.29 12.86
CA ASP A 6 37.44 -7.18 13.18
C ASP A 6 38.79 -7.31 12.46
N TYR A 7 39.17 -6.23 11.76
CA TYR A 7 40.43 -6.11 11.04
C TYR A 7 40.72 -7.23 10.03
N GLU A 8 39.67 -7.76 9.40
CA GLU A 8 39.79 -8.77 8.34
C GLU A 8 38.93 -8.39 7.14
N CYS A 9 39.51 -8.33 5.95
CA CYS A 9 38.73 -8.13 4.72
C CYS A 9 37.94 -9.39 4.34
N ALA A 10 36.91 -9.26 3.48
CA ALA A 10 36.06 -10.38 3.13
C ALA A 10 36.77 -11.55 2.44
N CYS A 11 37.80 -11.27 1.60
CA CYS A 11 38.58 -12.32 0.92
C CYS A 11 39.73 -12.88 1.77
N GLY A 12 39.98 -12.35 2.95
CA GLY A 12 41.06 -12.81 3.86
C GLY A 12 42.47 -12.41 3.48
N LYS A 13 42.66 -11.58 2.42
CA LYS A 13 43.97 -11.10 1.99
C LYS A 13 44.67 -10.26 3.07
N TYR A 14 43.92 -9.36 3.66
CA TYR A 14 44.36 -8.52 4.77
C TYR A 14 43.73 -8.98 6.08
N LYS A 15 44.54 -9.34 7.04
CA LYS A 15 44.15 -9.74 8.40
C LYS A 15 44.99 -9.02 9.41
N ARG A 16 44.41 -8.71 10.54
CA ARG A 16 45.03 -8.06 11.72
C ARG A 16 45.07 -6.54 11.64
N ILE A 17 45.17 -5.92 12.81
CA ILE A 17 45.10 -4.48 13.07
C ILE A 17 46.14 -3.65 12.31
N ARG A 18 47.29 -4.24 11.96
CA ARG A 18 48.34 -3.53 11.22
C ARG A 18 47.93 -3.00 9.85
N TYR A 19 46.85 -3.57 9.30
CA TYR A 19 46.28 -3.14 8.02
C TYR A 19 45.08 -2.24 8.16
N LYS A 20 44.81 -1.70 9.38
CA LYS A 20 43.66 -0.82 9.64
C LYS A 20 43.62 0.35 8.64
N GLY A 21 42.43 0.60 8.10
CA GLY A 21 42.17 1.69 7.17
C GLY A 21 42.50 1.38 5.70
N ILE A 22 43.09 0.20 5.40
CA ILE A 22 43.38 -0.20 4.02
C ILE A 22 42.08 -0.74 3.41
N VAL A 23 41.74 -0.26 2.20
CA VAL A 23 40.68 -0.85 1.39
C VAL A 23 41.32 -1.96 0.56
N CYS A 24 40.76 -3.18 0.69
CA CYS A 24 41.29 -4.32 -0.02
C CYS A 24 41.05 -4.17 -1.53
N ASP A 25 42.15 -4.24 -2.30
CA ASP A 25 42.13 -4.16 -3.76
C ASP A 25 41.38 -5.31 -4.44
N ARG A 26 41.26 -6.47 -3.76
CA ARG A 26 40.59 -7.67 -4.27
C ARG A 26 39.09 -7.71 -3.98
N CYS A 27 38.65 -7.35 -2.77
CA CYS A 27 37.24 -7.45 -2.36
C CYS A 27 36.58 -6.11 -2.03
N GLY A 28 37.34 -4.99 -2.07
CA GLY A 28 36.82 -3.65 -1.80
C GLY A 28 36.44 -3.38 -0.35
N VAL A 29 36.64 -4.31 0.58
CA VAL A 29 36.30 -4.14 1.99
C VAL A 29 37.42 -3.42 2.73
N GLU A 30 37.08 -2.35 3.46
CA GLU A 30 37.97 -1.65 4.34
C GLU A 30 38.31 -2.48 5.58
N VAL A 31 39.60 -2.55 5.95
CA VAL A 31 40.06 -3.27 7.14
C VAL A 31 39.85 -2.40 8.37
N THR A 32 38.75 -2.60 9.08
CA THR A 32 38.36 -1.85 10.27
C THR A 32 37.59 -2.76 11.24
N GLU A 33 37.05 -2.19 12.29
CA GLU A 33 36.21 -2.94 13.23
C GLU A 33 34.85 -3.30 12.61
N LYS A 34 34.32 -4.49 12.92
CA LYS A 34 33.00 -4.93 12.47
C LYS A 34 31.86 -4.02 12.95
N LYS A 35 32.07 -3.26 14.04
CA LYS A 35 31.10 -2.32 14.63
C LYS A 35 30.63 -1.30 13.59
N VAL A 36 31.50 -0.88 12.65
CA VAL A 36 31.14 0.09 11.61
C VAL A 36 29.96 -0.35 10.75
N ARG A 37 29.67 -1.65 10.65
CA ARG A 37 28.49 -2.17 9.93
C ARG A 37 27.15 -1.74 10.55
N ARG A 38 27.13 -1.41 11.84
CA ARG A 38 25.95 -0.86 12.53
C ARG A 38 25.88 0.66 12.47
N GLU A 39 26.98 1.31 12.19
CA GLU A 39 27.07 2.77 12.06
C GLU A 39 26.85 3.22 10.61
N ARG A 40 27.34 2.42 9.65
CA ARG A 40 27.16 2.66 8.22
C ARG A 40 25.81 2.09 7.78
N VAL A 41 24.85 2.96 7.60
CA VAL A 41 23.50 2.62 7.13
C VAL A 41 23.27 3.13 5.72
N GLY A 42 22.45 2.40 4.98
CA GLY A 42 21.96 2.80 3.68
C GLY A 42 20.42 2.69 3.64
N HIS A 43 19.84 3.11 2.56
CA HIS A 43 18.41 2.97 2.33
C HIS A 43 18.13 2.51 0.91
N ILE A 44 16.97 1.91 0.72
CA ILE A 44 16.43 1.54 -0.58
C ILE A 44 15.12 2.28 -0.73
N ASN A 45 15.01 3.11 -1.78
CA ASN A 45 13.76 3.76 -2.11
C ASN A 45 12.84 2.75 -2.81
N LEU A 46 11.66 2.55 -2.28
CA LEU A 46 10.66 1.68 -2.89
C LEU A 46 9.99 2.41 -4.06
N VAL A 47 9.71 1.68 -5.13
CA VAL A 47 9.02 2.22 -6.33
C VAL A 47 7.54 2.47 -6.03
N VAL A 48 6.94 1.62 -5.20
CA VAL A 48 5.53 1.69 -4.79
C VAL A 48 5.40 1.79 -3.28
N PRO A 49 4.33 2.41 -2.76
CA PRO A 49 4.08 2.46 -1.33
C PRO A 49 3.84 1.04 -0.76
N VAL A 50 4.08 0.89 0.52
CA VAL A 50 3.85 -0.36 1.26
C VAL A 50 2.93 -0.11 2.44
N ALA A 51 1.93 -0.96 2.63
CA ALA A 51 1.05 -0.87 3.77
C ALA A 51 1.80 -1.26 5.06
N HIS A 52 1.75 -0.37 6.07
CA HIS A 52 2.42 -0.61 7.33
C HIS A 52 1.71 -1.72 8.11
N ILE A 53 2.45 -2.73 8.51
CA ILE A 53 1.92 -3.95 9.15
C ILE A 53 1.13 -3.67 10.43
N TRP A 54 1.49 -2.65 11.22
CA TRP A 54 0.78 -2.28 12.45
C TRP A 54 -0.65 -1.79 12.21
N TYR A 55 -0.93 -1.21 11.05
CA TYR A 55 -2.26 -0.71 10.70
C TYR A 55 -3.05 -1.68 9.82
N PHE A 56 -2.35 -2.61 9.17
CA PHE A 56 -2.94 -3.58 8.26
C PHE A 56 -3.19 -4.95 8.91
N ARG A 57 -2.22 -5.49 9.69
CA ARG A 57 -2.30 -6.83 10.30
C ARG A 57 -2.70 -6.82 11.77
N SER A 58 -2.81 -5.66 12.42
CA SER A 58 -3.30 -5.58 13.78
C SER A 58 -4.78 -5.95 13.88
N LEU A 59 -5.17 -6.44 15.04
CA LEU A 59 -6.57 -6.63 15.39
C LEU A 59 -6.96 -5.62 16.48
N PRO A 60 -7.90 -4.71 16.22
CA PRO A 60 -8.68 -4.52 14.98
C PRO A 60 -7.84 -3.93 13.83
N ASN A 61 -8.17 -4.30 12.58
CA ASN A 61 -7.52 -3.74 11.39
C ASN A 61 -7.92 -2.27 11.20
N LYS A 62 -7.01 -1.35 11.50
CA LYS A 62 -7.32 0.09 11.50
C LYS A 62 -7.64 0.63 10.11
N ILE A 63 -6.90 0.19 9.07
CA ILE A 63 -7.18 0.59 7.69
C ILE A 63 -8.57 0.09 7.26
N GLY A 64 -8.88 -1.17 7.58
CA GLY A 64 -10.18 -1.76 7.27
C GLY A 64 -11.34 -1.04 7.92
N TYR A 65 -11.21 -0.65 9.18
CA TYR A 65 -12.25 0.11 9.88
C TYR A 65 -12.43 1.52 9.29
N LEU A 66 -11.33 2.21 9.00
CA LEU A 66 -11.41 3.56 8.43
C LEU A 66 -12.06 3.55 7.05
N LEU A 67 -11.65 2.65 6.17
CA LEU A 67 -12.18 2.52 4.81
C LEU A 67 -13.54 1.79 4.76
N GLY A 68 -13.93 1.09 5.82
CA GLY A 68 -15.11 0.24 5.83
C GLY A 68 -14.95 -1.02 4.96
N ILE A 69 -13.73 -1.49 4.78
CA ILE A 69 -13.39 -2.64 3.94
C ILE A 69 -13.04 -3.83 4.84
N PRO A 70 -13.69 -5.00 4.68
CA PRO A 70 -13.33 -6.21 5.41
C PRO A 70 -11.88 -6.65 5.17
N SER A 71 -11.21 -7.18 6.19
CA SER A 71 -9.79 -7.58 6.13
C SER A 71 -9.49 -8.53 4.96
N LYS A 72 -10.39 -9.47 4.66
CA LYS A 72 -10.24 -10.39 3.52
C LYS A 72 -10.18 -9.67 2.17
N LYS A 73 -11.00 -8.63 1.99
CA LYS A 73 -10.96 -7.79 0.78
C LYS A 73 -9.68 -6.97 0.70
N LEU A 74 -9.21 -6.43 1.85
CA LEU A 74 -7.92 -5.73 1.92
C LEU A 74 -6.74 -6.62 1.55
N ASP A 75 -6.75 -7.88 2.01
CA ASP A 75 -5.73 -8.86 1.62
C ASP A 75 -5.68 -9.02 0.10
N MET A 76 -6.82 -9.21 -0.56
CA MET A 76 -6.90 -9.35 -2.02
C MET A 76 -6.33 -8.13 -2.76
N ILE A 77 -6.58 -6.92 -2.25
CA ILE A 77 -6.06 -5.69 -2.84
C ILE A 77 -4.53 -5.60 -2.67
N ILE A 78 -4.04 -5.77 -1.45
CA ILE A 78 -2.61 -5.59 -1.11
C ILE A 78 -1.72 -6.63 -1.78
N TYR A 79 -2.20 -7.88 -1.90
CA TYR A 79 -1.46 -8.97 -2.54
C TYR A 79 -1.68 -9.07 -4.06
N TYR A 80 -2.24 -8.01 -4.67
CA TYR A 80 -2.42 -7.92 -6.13
C TYR A 80 -3.30 -9.03 -6.73
N GLU A 81 -4.29 -9.52 -5.96
CA GLU A 81 -5.27 -10.50 -6.45
C GLU A 81 -6.47 -9.85 -7.14
N ARG A 82 -6.82 -8.62 -6.73
CA ARG A 82 -8.00 -7.88 -7.19
C ARG A 82 -7.74 -6.39 -7.32
N TYR A 83 -8.35 -5.78 -8.33
CA TYR A 83 -8.48 -4.33 -8.44
C TYR A 83 -9.58 -3.82 -7.52
N ILE A 84 -9.40 -2.64 -6.97
CA ILE A 84 -10.45 -1.90 -6.26
C ILE A 84 -10.81 -0.65 -7.05
N VAL A 85 -12.10 -0.41 -7.25
CA VAL A 85 -12.62 0.78 -7.91
C VAL A 85 -12.54 1.97 -6.96
N ILE A 86 -11.70 2.94 -7.31
CA ILE A 86 -11.53 4.21 -6.58
C ILE A 86 -12.57 5.21 -7.08
N ASN A 87 -12.66 5.36 -8.40
CA ASN A 87 -13.65 6.19 -9.07
C ASN A 87 -14.27 5.38 -10.22
N PRO A 88 -15.58 5.10 -10.22
CA PRO A 88 -16.23 4.38 -11.31
C PRO A 88 -16.35 5.20 -12.59
N GLY A 89 -16.38 6.55 -12.48
CA GLY A 89 -16.52 7.44 -13.62
C GLY A 89 -17.73 7.10 -14.52
N VAL A 90 -17.47 7.04 -15.82
CA VAL A 90 -18.47 6.63 -16.83
C VAL A 90 -18.42 5.13 -17.14
N ALA A 91 -17.60 4.37 -16.43
CA ALA A 91 -17.41 2.94 -16.69
C ALA A 91 -18.66 2.12 -16.34
N THR A 92 -18.97 1.16 -17.19
CA THR A 92 -20.01 0.18 -16.97
C THR A 92 -19.46 -1.21 -17.22
N ARG A 93 -20.07 -2.22 -16.62
CA ARG A 93 -19.77 -3.61 -16.97
C ARG A 93 -20.22 -3.91 -18.39
N PRO A 94 -19.67 -4.92 -19.06
CA PRO A 94 -20.16 -5.38 -20.37
C PRO A 94 -21.67 -5.74 -20.35
N THR A 95 -22.20 -6.08 -19.16
CA THR A 95 -23.64 -6.32 -18.94
C THR A 95 -24.49 -5.06 -18.92
N GLY A 96 -23.88 -3.85 -18.95
CA GLY A 96 -24.57 -2.56 -18.83
C GLY A 96 -24.80 -2.08 -17.38
N GLU A 97 -24.37 -2.86 -16.39
CA GLU A 97 -24.49 -2.48 -14.98
C GLU A 97 -23.45 -1.40 -14.60
N ALA A 98 -23.88 -0.41 -13.83
CA ALA A 98 -22.98 0.60 -13.29
C ALA A 98 -22.07 0.02 -12.22
N LEU A 99 -20.83 0.47 -12.20
CA LEU A 99 -19.85 0.10 -11.17
C LEU A 99 -20.07 0.92 -9.90
N SER A 100 -19.76 0.29 -8.77
CA SER A 100 -19.81 0.95 -7.46
C SER A 100 -18.40 1.29 -6.95
N LYS A 101 -18.28 2.39 -6.21
CA LYS A 101 -17.03 2.70 -5.49
C LYS A 101 -16.73 1.59 -4.48
N LEU A 102 -15.44 1.25 -4.30
CA LEU A 102 -14.91 0.18 -3.44
C LEU A 102 -15.31 -1.24 -3.90
N GLU A 103 -15.78 -1.39 -5.11
CA GLU A 103 -16.03 -2.70 -5.71
C GLU A 103 -14.72 -3.37 -6.10
N LEU A 104 -14.66 -4.70 -5.95
CA LEU A 104 -13.48 -5.47 -6.34
C LEU A 104 -13.72 -6.11 -7.70
N LEU A 105 -12.74 -5.96 -8.59
CA LEU A 105 -12.74 -6.52 -9.94
C LEU A 105 -11.64 -7.57 -10.07
N THR A 106 -11.90 -8.60 -10.86
CA THR A 106 -10.84 -9.49 -11.36
C THR A 106 -10.03 -8.75 -12.43
N GLU A 107 -8.89 -9.32 -12.80
CA GLU A 107 -8.09 -8.80 -13.92
C GLU A 107 -8.88 -8.86 -15.24
N GLU A 108 -9.61 -9.95 -15.48
CA GLU A 108 -10.49 -10.10 -16.67
C GLU A 108 -11.57 -9.02 -16.70
N GLU A 109 -12.33 -8.86 -15.61
CA GLU A 109 -13.36 -7.81 -15.51
C GLU A 109 -12.80 -6.40 -15.71
N TYR A 110 -11.60 -6.15 -15.18
CA TYR A 110 -10.92 -4.85 -15.35
C TYR A 110 -10.58 -4.60 -16.81
N LEU A 111 -9.99 -5.58 -17.50
CA LEU A 111 -9.64 -5.46 -18.93
C LEU A 111 -10.90 -5.28 -19.79
N ASP A 112 -11.94 -6.07 -19.58
CA ASP A 112 -13.21 -5.94 -20.29
C ASP A 112 -13.81 -4.54 -20.14
N ILE A 113 -13.74 -3.96 -18.95
CA ILE A 113 -14.22 -2.60 -18.68
C ILE A 113 -13.37 -1.58 -19.43
N VAL A 114 -12.03 -1.71 -19.36
CA VAL A 114 -11.11 -0.79 -20.01
C VAL A 114 -11.33 -0.79 -21.54
N ASP A 115 -11.57 -1.95 -22.14
CA ASP A 115 -11.84 -2.08 -23.58
C ASP A 115 -13.15 -1.43 -24.01
N THR A 116 -14.10 -1.28 -23.10
CA THR A 116 -15.40 -0.62 -23.36
C THR A 116 -15.38 0.89 -23.10
N LEU A 117 -14.30 1.41 -22.48
CA LEU A 117 -14.21 2.83 -22.17
C LEU A 117 -13.99 3.68 -23.43
N PRO A 118 -14.49 4.94 -23.45
CA PRO A 118 -14.13 5.91 -24.46
C PRO A 118 -12.62 6.15 -24.51
N GLU A 119 -12.01 6.23 -25.71
CA GLU A 119 -10.57 6.44 -25.89
C GLU A 119 -10.01 7.64 -25.11
N ASN A 120 -10.80 8.67 -24.92
CA ASN A 120 -10.39 9.88 -24.19
C ASN A 120 -10.35 9.67 -22.67
N ASN A 121 -10.94 8.60 -22.11
CA ASN A 121 -11.02 8.40 -20.66
C ASN A 121 -9.65 8.26 -20.01
N GLN A 122 -8.71 7.61 -20.67
CA GLN A 122 -7.34 7.43 -20.18
C GLN A 122 -6.55 8.74 -20.03
N TYR A 123 -6.91 9.78 -20.79
CA TYR A 123 -6.22 11.09 -20.78
C TYR A 123 -6.83 12.09 -19.79
N LEU A 124 -7.95 11.74 -19.15
CA LEU A 124 -8.54 12.57 -18.11
C LEU A 124 -7.62 12.61 -16.88
N ASP A 125 -7.69 13.69 -16.12
CA ASP A 125 -7.02 13.79 -14.82
C ASP A 125 -7.64 12.81 -13.82
N ASP A 126 -6.85 12.26 -12.89
CA ASP A 126 -7.34 11.32 -11.87
C ASP A 126 -8.39 11.94 -10.93
N SER A 127 -8.45 13.27 -10.86
CA SER A 127 -9.45 14.03 -10.13
C SER A 127 -10.77 14.23 -10.89
N ASP A 128 -10.80 13.91 -12.20
CA ASP A 128 -12.03 14.07 -13.01
C ASP A 128 -13.10 13.04 -12.57
N PRO A 129 -14.32 13.49 -12.23
CA PRO A 129 -15.38 12.59 -11.82
C PRO A 129 -15.80 11.57 -12.88
N ASN A 130 -15.51 11.83 -14.16
CA ASN A 130 -15.85 10.92 -15.27
C ASN A 130 -14.76 9.90 -15.57
N LYS A 131 -13.56 10.06 -14.98
CA LYS A 131 -12.47 9.11 -15.18
C LYS A 131 -12.73 7.82 -14.42
N PHE A 132 -12.58 6.69 -15.10
CA PHE A 132 -12.52 5.40 -14.43
C PHE A 132 -11.13 5.20 -13.81
N VAL A 133 -11.10 4.97 -12.50
CA VAL A 133 -9.85 4.69 -11.76
C VAL A 133 -10.06 3.44 -10.91
N ALA A 134 -9.29 2.41 -11.22
CA ALA A 134 -9.18 1.21 -10.41
C ALA A 134 -7.71 0.82 -10.28
N LYS A 135 -7.28 0.51 -9.08
CA LYS A 135 -5.88 0.19 -8.76
C LYS A 135 -5.77 -1.04 -7.89
N MET A 136 -4.56 -1.58 -7.79
CA MET A 136 -4.20 -2.68 -6.88
C MET A 136 -3.12 -2.25 -5.91
N GLY A 137 -2.87 -3.07 -4.90
CA GLY A 137 -1.77 -2.89 -3.96
C GLY A 137 -2.00 -1.76 -2.95
N ALA A 138 -0.92 -1.41 -2.26
CA ALA A 138 -0.95 -0.36 -1.25
C ALA A 138 -1.16 1.05 -1.85
N GLU A 139 -0.86 1.25 -3.12
CA GLU A 139 -1.11 2.50 -3.84
C GLU A 139 -2.62 2.81 -3.89
N ALA A 140 -3.45 1.80 -4.20
CA ALA A 140 -4.90 1.96 -4.17
C ALA A 140 -5.40 2.39 -2.79
N LEU A 141 -4.85 1.81 -1.72
CA LEU A 141 -5.21 2.17 -0.35
C LEU A 141 -4.74 3.58 0.01
N LEU A 142 -3.58 4.00 -0.48
CA LEU A 142 -3.06 5.35 -0.28
C LEU A 142 -4.02 6.38 -0.86
N ASP A 143 -4.45 6.20 -2.10
CA ASP A 143 -5.39 7.10 -2.76
C ASP A 143 -6.74 7.15 -2.02
N LEU A 144 -7.26 5.99 -1.61
CA LEU A 144 -8.49 5.93 -0.83
C LEU A 144 -8.38 6.64 0.53
N LEU A 145 -7.24 6.51 1.21
CA LEU A 145 -6.99 7.17 2.49
C LEU A 145 -6.86 8.69 2.33
N HIS A 146 -6.20 9.16 1.27
CA HIS A 146 -6.10 10.59 0.97
C HIS A 146 -7.44 11.23 0.62
N ALA A 147 -8.37 10.46 0.05
CA ALA A 147 -9.70 10.94 -0.30
C ALA A 147 -10.66 11.06 0.91
N ILE A 148 -10.28 10.59 2.11
CA ILE A 148 -11.13 10.66 3.29
C ILE A 148 -11.03 12.04 3.95
N ASN A 149 -12.19 12.67 4.15
CA ASN A 149 -12.36 13.74 5.11
C ASN A 149 -12.85 13.14 6.44
N LEU A 150 -12.05 13.27 7.50
CA LEU A 150 -12.35 12.65 8.80
C LEU A 150 -13.56 13.27 9.48
N ASP A 151 -13.78 14.58 9.31
CA ASP A 151 -14.91 15.28 9.92
C ASP A 151 -16.23 14.83 9.28
N ASP A 152 -16.27 14.78 7.95
CA ASP A 152 -17.44 14.29 7.20
C ASP A 152 -17.73 12.83 7.54
N LEU A 153 -16.71 11.97 7.53
CA LEU A 153 -16.85 10.56 7.89
C LEU A 153 -17.38 10.39 9.33
N SER A 154 -16.88 11.16 10.28
CA SER A 154 -17.35 11.13 11.67
C SER A 154 -18.82 11.56 11.77
N TYR A 155 -19.23 12.59 11.05
CA TYR A 155 -20.60 13.03 10.99
C TYR A 155 -21.53 11.97 10.40
N GLU A 156 -21.17 11.39 9.25
CA GLU A 156 -21.94 10.34 8.59
C GLU A 156 -22.09 9.09 9.48
N LEU A 157 -21.02 8.68 10.16
CA LEU A 157 -21.07 7.54 11.06
C LEU A 157 -21.98 7.79 12.27
N ARG A 158 -21.97 8.99 12.85
CA ARG A 158 -22.86 9.37 13.96
C ARG A 158 -24.33 9.40 13.52
N ASP A 159 -24.60 9.95 12.33
CA ASP A 159 -25.93 9.94 11.74
C ASP A 159 -26.42 8.50 11.48
N SER A 160 -25.56 7.67 10.91
CA SER A 160 -25.84 6.24 10.68
C SER A 160 -26.13 5.51 11.99
N VAL A 161 -25.36 5.74 13.06
CA VAL A 161 -25.60 5.16 14.39
C VAL A 161 -26.96 5.58 14.96
N SER A 162 -27.41 6.81 14.71
CA SER A 162 -28.69 7.31 15.18
C SER A 162 -29.88 6.71 14.43
N LYS A 163 -29.76 6.49 13.13
CA LYS A 163 -30.84 6.02 12.23
C LYS A 163 -30.93 4.49 12.15
N GLU A 164 -29.82 3.79 12.38
CA GLU A 164 -29.75 2.35 12.19
C GLU A 164 -30.54 1.60 13.29
N THR A 165 -31.45 0.75 12.86
CA THR A 165 -32.27 -0.10 13.73
C THR A 165 -31.63 -1.46 14.02
N SER A 166 -30.78 -1.96 13.12
CA SER A 166 -30.06 -3.22 13.31
C SER A 166 -28.95 -3.08 14.35
N LYS A 167 -29.04 -3.84 15.43
CA LYS A 167 -28.04 -3.86 16.49
C LYS A 167 -26.62 -4.18 15.98
N GLN A 168 -26.52 -5.08 15.02
CA GLN A 168 -25.24 -5.49 14.44
C GLN A 168 -24.59 -4.34 13.66
N ARG A 169 -25.32 -3.72 12.72
CA ARG A 169 -24.83 -2.60 11.92
C ARG A 169 -24.51 -1.38 12.78
N LYS A 170 -25.33 -1.11 13.80
CA LYS A 170 -25.08 -0.05 14.78
C LYS A 170 -23.77 -0.28 15.53
N THR A 171 -23.51 -1.51 16.00
CA THR A 171 -22.26 -1.86 16.67
C THR A 171 -21.06 -1.72 15.73
N GLU A 172 -21.21 -2.05 14.46
CA GLU A 172 -20.16 -1.92 13.45
C GLU A 172 -19.84 -0.44 13.16
N ALA A 173 -20.85 0.40 13.02
CA ALA A 173 -20.68 1.85 12.85
C ALA A 173 -19.99 2.50 14.07
N ILE A 174 -20.35 2.09 15.30
CA ILE A 174 -19.69 2.56 16.54
C ILE A 174 -18.21 2.15 16.59
N LYS A 175 -17.86 0.96 16.10
CA LYS A 175 -16.46 0.52 16.06
C LYS A 175 -15.60 1.31 15.05
N ARG A 176 -16.25 1.90 14.05
CA ARG A 176 -15.58 2.74 13.04
C ARG A 176 -15.44 4.18 13.48
N LEU A 177 -16.34 4.67 14.34
CA LEU A 177 -16.32 6.01 14.93
C LEU A 177 -15.16 6.16 15.95
#